data_437fb3a9d0b16e8770a0e9a8acc6b192
#
_entry.id   437fb3a9d0b16e8770a0e9a8acc6b192
#
_cell.length_a   1.000
_cell.length_b   1.000
_cell.length_c   1.000
_cell.angle_alpha   90.00
_cell.angle_beta   90.00
_cell.angle_gamma   90.00
#
_symmetry.space_group_name_H-M   'P 1'
#
loop_
_entity.id
_entity.type
_entity.pdbx_description
1 polymer ?
#
loop_
_entity_poly.entity_id
_entity_poly.type
_entity_poly.pdbx_seq_one_letter_code
_entity_poly.pdbx_strand_id
1 'polypeptide(L)'
;MSTTVEKISSNKVKLSFDIDAAKFDEAMGKAYIKVRGQVAIPGFRKGHAPRKMIENMYGEGVFYDEAFELIFDEVYGPAIDENKIEVVDRPQVDIQQIGAGKNLQFTCEVFVKPDVTLGEYKGVEVKREHTLVTEDEVNAEIEKERNKQAAEVAVDDRPVAEGDTVNLDYSGSVDGVKFAGGTAENQTLKIGSHTFIPGFEEQMVGMAIGEEKDLNVTFPTEYHAEELAGKEAVFHVKVNGITETQLPALDDDFAKDISEFDTLDAYKADVRAKLEAQAAERDNNVFTNAVIGKVMENATVEIPEAMIERQIDSMIRNFEARLAQQGLKLADFMKYTGQDEKSFRGQYRDQAEKSVRANLVLEAIENAENFEVSDEEIDAEIEKFAKQIGQSVEELKKNLTEGDREYFKADVIRDKAVKFLCDNAKAE
;
A
#
# COMPACT_ATOMS: atom_id res chain seq x y z
N MET A 1 2.88 -11.86 46.41
CA MET A 1 3.14 -11.21 45.12
C MET A 1 2.68 -9.79 45.18
N SER A 2 3.53 -8.82 44.87
CA SER A 2 3.14 -7.41 44.76
C SER A 2 3.59 -6.89 43.40
N THR A 3 2.72 -6.13 42.76
CA THR A 3 3.02 -5.46 41.47
C THR A 3 2.81 -3.96 41.67
N THR A 4 3.78 -3.15 41.28
CA THR A 4 3.65 -1.69 41.27
C THR A 4 3.84 -1.17 39.87
N VAL A 5 3.03 -0.18 39.49
CA VAL A 5 3.06 0.45 38.18
C VAL A 5 3.46 1.90 38.35
N GLU A 6 4.50 2.32 37.63
CA GLU A 6 5.01 3.69 37.65
C GLU A 6 5.06 4.22 36.22
N LYS A 7 4.46 5.38 35.95
CA LYS A 7 4.53 6.06 34.66
C LYS A 7 5.84 6.84 34.59
N ILE A 8 6.74 6.43 33.69
CA ILE A 8 8.05 7.08 33.48
C ILE A 8 7.91 8.30 32.56
N SER A 9 7.12 8.16 31.48
CA SER A 9 6.88 9.22 30.51
C SER A 9 5.47 9.11 29.91
N SER A 10 5.13 9.98 28.95
CA SER A 10 3.85 9.94 28.22
C SER A 10 3.60 8.60 27.51
N ASN A 11 4.67 7.90 27.14
CA ASN A 11 4.65 6.69 26.31
C ASN A 11 5.40 5.51 26.92
N LYS A 12 5.80 5.56 28.23
CA LYS A 12 6.58 4.51 28.89
C LYS A 12 6.15 4.27 30.31
N VAL A 13 5.97 3.00 30.66
CA VAL A 13 5.57 2.55 32.00
C VAL A 13 6.57 1.53 32.51
N LYS A 14 6.84 1.55 33.81
CA LYS A 14 7.64 0.58 34.57
C LYS A 14 6.75 -0.23 35.49
N LEU A 15 6.77 -1.54 35.30
CA LEU A 15 6.15 -2.48 36.20
C LEU A 15 7.25 -3.11 37.08
N SER A 16 7.05 -3.13 38.38
CA SER A 16 7.97 -3.79 39.32
C SER A 16 7.25 -4.95 39.99
N PHE A 17 7.88 -6.12 39.95
CA PHE A 17 7.34 -7.36 40.47
C PHE A 17 8.20 -7.88 41.63
N ASP A 18 7.56 -8.26 42.70
CA ASP A 18 8.17 -8.97 43.83
C ASP A 18 7.38 -10.28 44.04
N ILE A 19 8.01 -11.38 43.69
CA ILE A 19 7.45 -12.73 43.72
C ILE A 19 8.03 -13.50 44.89
N ASP A 20 7.17 -14.05 45.76
CA ASP A 20 7.57 -14.81 46.90
C ASP A 20 8.50 -15.98 46.57
N ALA A 21 9.52 -16.21 47.41
CA ALA A 21 10.49 -17.29 47.23
C ALA A 21 9.84 -18.66 47.05
N ALA A 22 8.74 -18.95 47.77
CA ALA A 22 8.03 -20.22 47.64
C ALA A 22 7.45 -20.43 46.21
N LYS A 23 6.93 -19.36 45.60
CA LYS A 23 6.40 -19.42 44.19
C LYS A 23 7.53 -19.57 43.20
N PHE A 24 8.66 -18.91 43.43
CA PHE A 24 9.85 -19.07 42.57
C PHE A 24 10.43 -20.49 42.71
N ASP A 25 10.50 -21.06 43.90
CA ASP A 25 10.98 -22.43 44.09
C ASP A 25 10.06 -23.47 43.43
N GLU A 26 8.73 -23.23 43.37
CA GLU A 26 7.80 -24.06 42.60
C GLU A 26 8.10 -23.99 41.11
N ALA A 27 8.32 -22.79 40.57
CA ALA A 27 8.68 -22.58 39.16
C ALA A 27 10.03 -23.26 38.86
N MET A 28 11.00 -23.18 39.73
CA MET A 28 12.28 -23.90 39.65
C MET A 28 12.07 -25.42 39.58
N GLY A 29 11.09 -25.95 40.31
CA GLY A 29 10.69 -27.36 40.23
C GLY A 29 10.15 -27.74 38.85
N LYS A 30 9.31 -26.89 38.26
CA LYS A 30 8.78 -27.08 36.89
C LYS A 30 9.88 -26.93 35.84
N ALA A 31 10.74 -25.92 35.97
CA ALA A 31 11.89 -25.69 35.11
C ALA A 31 12.85 -26.90 35.09
N TYR A 32 13.14 -27.51 36.24
CA TYR A 32 13.92 -28.73 36.30
C TYR A 32 13.32 -29.84 35.45
N ILE A 33 12.01 -30.06 35.47
CA ILE A 33 11.35 -31.09 34.67
C ILE A 33 11.57 -30.88 33.17
N LYS A 34 11.57 -29.64 32.69
CA LYS A 34 11.80 -29.27 31.29
C LYS A 34 13.28 -29.38 30.93
N VAL A 35 14.16 -28.77 31.72
CA VAL A 35 15.60 -28.67 31.47
C VAL A 35 16.30 -30.04 31.57
N ARG A 36 15.89 -30.92 32.53
CA ARG A 36 16.50 -32.28 32.65
C ARG A 36 16.45 -33.08 31.36
N GLY A 37 15.45 -32.82 30.50
CA GLY A 37 15.31 -33.48 29.19
C GLY A 37 16.30 -32.96 28.14
N GLN A 38 16.90 -31.82 28.38
CA GLN A 38 17.79 -31.13 27.44
C GLN A 38 19.29 -31.41 27.76
N VAL A 39 19.62 -31.53 29.07
CA VAL A 39 21.00 -31.70 29.52
C VAL A 39 21.42 -33.19 29.62
N ALA A 40 22.68 -33.46 29.30
CA ALA A 40 23.28 -34.75 29.43
C ALA A 40 24.25 -34.77 30.63
N ILE A 41 24.00 -35.66 31.61
CA ILE A 41 24.83 -35.84 32.79
C ILE A 41 25.54 -37.17 32.71
N PRO A 42 26.89 -37.22 32.83
CA PRO A 42 27.60 -38.49 32.86
C PRO A 42 27.09 -39.43 33.95
N GLY A 43 26.83 -40.67 33.63
CA GLY A 43 26.30 -41.69 34.56
C GLY A 43 24.77 -41.72 34.65
N PHE A 44 24.04 -40.83 33.99
CA PHE A 44 22.57 -40.84 33.98
C PHE A 44 22.05 -40.90 32.54
N ARG A 45 20.93 -41.60 32.36
CA ARG A 45 20.18 -41.59 31.13
C ARG A 45 19.59 -40.17 30.96
N LYS A 46 19.62 -39.63 29.73
CA LYS A 46 19.04 -38.33 29.39
C LYS A 46 17.61 -38.18 29.94
N GLY A 47 17.34 -37.08 30.67
CA GLY A 47 16.05 -36.81 31.28
C GLY A 47 15.82 -37.47 32.67
N HIS A 48 16.80 -38.21 33.22
CA HIS A 48 16.67 -38.91 34.50
C HIS A 48 17.67 -38.47 35.57
N ALA A 49 18.50 -37.46 35.31
CA ALA A 49 19.42 -36.93 36.29
C ALA A 49 18.68 -36.18 37.42
N PRO A 50 18.98 -36.43 38.70
CA PRO A 50 18.38 -35.68 39.82
C PRO A 50 18.76 -34.20 39.77
N ARG A 51 17.87 -33.33 40.29
CA ARG A 51 18.05 -31.85 40.27
C ARG A 51 19.43 -31.45 40.82
N LYS A 52 19.80 -31.95 42.01
CA LYS A 52 21.10 -31.67 42.68
C LYS A 52 22.31 -32.03 41.80
N MET A 53 22.22 -33.05 40.99
CA MET A 53 23.34 -33.45 40.09
C MET A 53 23.52 -32.46 38.92
N ILE A 54 22.41 -31.93 38.44
CA ILE A 54 22.43 -30.91 37.40
C ILE A 54 22.96 -29.58 37.99
N GLU A 55 22.48 -29.18 39.18
CA GLU A 55 22.93 -28.00 39.91
C GLU A 55 24.43 -28.05 40.26
N ASN A 56 24.93 -29.22 40.66
CA ASN A 56 26.35 -29.38 41.00
C ASN A 56 27.24 -29.27 39.73
N MET A 57 26.75 -29.64 38.57
CA MET A 57 27.53 -29.61 37.32
C MET A 57 27.46 -28.32 36.56
N TYR A 58 26.27 -27.70 36.54
CA TYR A 58 26.00 -26.49 35.74
C TYR A 58 25.71 -25.24 36.61
N GLY A 59 25.66 -25.40 37.91
CA GLY A 59 25.21 -24.35 38.85
C GLY A 59 23.69 -24.28 38.97
N GLU A 60 23.20 -23.68 40.06
CA GLU A 60 21.76 -23.47 40.29
C GLU A 60 21.10 -22.62 39.20
N GLY A 61 21.87 -21.69 38.61
CA GLY A 61 21.39 -20.79 37.55
C GLY A 61 20.89 -21.48 36.27
N VAL A 62 21.21 -22.78 36.08
CA VAL A 62 20.77 -23.52 34.90
C VAL A 62 19.25 -23.60 34.74
N PHE A 63 18.49 -23.36 35.82
CA PHE A 63 17.02 -23.37 35.82
C PHE A 63 16.40 -21.98 35.86
N TYR A 64 17.22 -20.91 36.09
CA TYR A 64 16.69 -19.58 36.36
C TYR A 64 15.94 -19.00 35.16
N ASP A 65 16.49 -19.12 33.96
CA ASP A 65 15.85 -18.58 32.74
C ASP A 65 14.48 -19.22 32.52
N GLU A 66 14.41 -20.54 32.57
CA GLU A 66 13.16 -21.28 32.38
C GLU A 66 12.14 -21.01 33.50
N ALA A 67 12.62 -20.90 34.77
CA ALA A 67 11.75 -20.58 35.91
C ALA A 67 11.23 -19.14 35.83
N PHE A 68 12.08 -18.22 35.35
CA PHE A 68 11.71 -16.85 35.11
C PHE A 68 10.64 -16.74 34.01
N GLU A 69 10.83 -17.39 32.87
CA GLU A 69 9.85 -17.41 31.77
C GLU A 69 8.47 -17.90 32.26
N LEU A 70 8.42 -19.00 33.02
CA LEU A 70 7.17 -19.53 33.56
C LEU A 70 6.45 -18.54 34.47
N ILE A 71 7.20 -17.79 35.32
CA ILE A 71 6.61 -16.78 36.19
C ILE A 71 6.20 -15.55 35.41
N PHE A 72 7.06 -15.11 34.48
CA PHE A 72 6.81 -13.94 33.66
C PHE A 72 5.48 -14.07 32.90
N ASP A 73 5.27 -15.19 32.22
CA ASP A 73 4.02 -15.47 31.47
C ASP A 73 2.78 -15.48 32.40
N GLU A 74 2.95 -15.94 33.65
CA GLU A 74 1.86 -16.01 34.61
C GLU A 74 1.48 -14.63 35.18
N VAL A 75 2.44 -13.69 35.31
CA VAL A 75 2.22 -12.44 36.08
C VAL A 75 2.14 -11.20 35.18
N TYR A 76 2.80 -11.20 34.03
CA TYR A 76 2.87 -10.02 33.17
C TYR A 76 1.54 -9.71 32.49
N GLY A 77 0.91 -10.71 31.83
CA GLY A 77 -0.38 -10.52 31.17
C GLY A 77 -1.46 -9.99 32.12
N PRO A 78 -1.74 -10.67 33.26
CA PRO A 78 -2.70 -10.16 34.23
C PRO A 78 -2.40 -8.76 34.74
N ALA A 79 -1.12 -8.41 34.96
CA ALA A 79 -0.76 -7.07 35.43
C ALA A 79 -1.05 -5.98 34.39
N ILE A 80 -0.88 -6.28 33.09
CA ILE A 80 -1.24 -5.40 31.99
C ILE A 80 -2.76 -5.20 31.94
N ASP A 81 -3.53 -6.30 32.01
CA ASP A 81 -5.00 -6.28 31.92
C ASP A 81 -5.64 -5.55 33.11
N GLU A 82 -5.19 -5.83 34.32
CA GLU A 82 -5.70 -5.18 35.55
C GLU A 82 -5.49 -3.66 35.53
N ASN A 83 -4.35 -3.21 34.99
CA ASN A 83 -4.03 -1.80 34.88
C ASN A 83 -4.48 -1.14 33.59
N LYS A 84 -5.13 -1.89 32.68
CA LYS A 84 -5.60 -1.41 31.38
C LYS A 84 -4.51 -0.72 30.56
N ILE A 85 -3.32 -1.34 30.53
CA ILE A 85 -2.15 -0.80 29.83
C ILE A 85 -2.15 -1.28 28.39
N GLU A 86 -2.24 -0.37 27.44
CA GLU A 86 -2.13 -0.67 25.99
C GLU A 86 -0.66 -0.74 25.58
N VAL A 87 -0.10 -1.95 25.61
CA VAL A 87 1.29 -2.22 25.29
C VAL A 87 1.52 -2.15 23.77
N VAL A 88 2.52 -1.41 23.34
CA VAL A 88 2.87 -1.23 21.92
C VAL A 88 4.21 -1.84 21.54
N ASP A 89 5.01 -2.33 22.50
CA ASP A 89 6.30 -2.96 22.25
C ASP A 89 6.56 -4.09 23.22
N ARG A 90 7.60 -4.88 22.96
CA ARG A 90 8.06 -5.91 23.89
C ARG A 90 8.64 -5.27 25.15
N PRO A 91 8.35 -5.82 26.34
CA PRO A 91 8.92 -5.31 27.58
C PRO A 91 10.45 -5.51 27.63
N GLN A 92 11.14 -4.49 28.12
CA GLN A 92 12.53 -4.62 28.52
C GLN A 92 12.56 -5.07 29.97
N VAL A 93 13.10 -6.26 30.21
CA VAL A 93 13.15 -6.89 31.54
C VAL A 93 14.52 -6.68 32.17
N ASP A 94 14.54 -6.24 33.43
CA ASP A 94 15.72 -6.15 34.27
C ASP A 94 15.50 -6.94 35.56
N ILE A 95 16.32 -7.96 35.78
CA ILE A 95 16.25 -8.85 36.94
C ILE A 95 17.14 -8.29 38.04
N GLN A 96 16.54 -7.83 39.13
CA GLN A 96 17.24 -7.23 40.26
C GLN A 96 17.69 -8.28 41.28
N GLN A 97 16.88 -9.29 41.50
CA GLN A 97 17.19 -10.40 42.40
C GLN A 97 16.61 -11.72 41.86
N ILE A 98 17.47 -12.75 41.77
CA ILE A 98 17.08 -14.12 41.42
C ILE A 98 17.96 -15.10 42.21
N GLY A 99 17.34 -16.13 42.78
CA GLY A 99 18.07 -17.15 43.54
C GLY A 99 17.15 -18.08 44.35
N ALA A 100 17.57 -19.33 44.53
CA ALA A 100 16.81 -20.29 45.35
C ALA A 100 16.61 -19.79 46.77
N GLY A 101 15.38 -19.89 47.31
CA GLY A 101 15.01 -19.43 48.65
C GLY A 101 14.97 -17.91 48.81
N LYS A 102 15.10 -17.14 47.73
CA LYS A 102 14.94 -15.68 47.69
C LYS A 102 13.75 -15.28 46.87
N ASN A 103 13.17 -14.13 47.16
CA ASN A 103 12.16 -13.54 46.32
C ASN A 103 12.76 -13.26 44.95
N LEU A 104 12.01 -13.52 43.86
CA LEU A 104 12.35 -13.07 42.54
C LEU A 104 11.87 -11.61 42.40
N GLN A 105 12.82 -10.69 42.19
CA GLN A 105 12.52 -9.29 41.92
C GLN A 105 13.01 -8.88 40.57
N PHE A 106 12.10 -8.34 39.76
CA PHE A 106 12.41 -7.85 38.43
C PHE A 106 11.54 -6.65 38.06
N THR A 107 11.99 -5.88 37.11
CA THR A 107 11.24 -4.77 36.54
C THR A 107 11.08 -4.95 35.05
N CYS A 108 9.96 -4.48 34.53
CA CYS A 108 9.67 -4.44 33.11
C CYS A 108 9.40 -3.00 32.69
N GLU A 109 10.22 -2.48 31.80
CA GLU A 109 9.93 -1.21 31.13
C GLU A 109 9.27 -1.52 29.79
N VAL A 110 8.12 -0.91 29.55
CA VAL A 110 7.34 -1.18 28.35
C VAL A 110 6.84 0.13 27.73
N PHE A 111 6.93 0.21 26.43
CA PHE A 111 6.28 1.29 25.68
C PHE A 111 4.79 1.02 25.60
N VAL A 112 4.04 2.06 25.89
CA VAL A 112 2.59 2.06 25.87
C VAL A 112 2.09 3.07 24.83
N LYS A 113 0.85 2.93 24.45
CA LYS A 113 0.20 3.90 23.60
C LYS A 113 0.29 5.29 24.22
N PRO A 114 0.80 6.29 23.50
CA PRO A 114 1.05 7.61 24.07
C PRO A 114 -0.25 8.38 24.27
N ASP A 115 -0.29 9.18 25.33
CA ASP A 115 -1.34 10.18 25.49
C ASP A 115 -1.18 11.28 24.45
N VAL A 116 -2.29 11.68 23.84
CA VAL A 116 -2.35 12.78 22.87
C VAL A 116 -2.89 14.02 23.55
N THR A 117 -2.13 15.11 23.47
CA THR A 117 -2.64 16.43 23.86
C THR A 117 -3.25 17.09 22.65
N LEU A 118 -4.58 17.16 22.60
CA LEU A 118 -5.31 17.85 21.53
C LEU A 118 -5.13 19.35 21.64
N GLY A 119 -4.81 19.99 20.52
CA GLY A 119 -4.88 21.43 20.36
C GLY A 119 -6.26 21.88 19.86
N GLU A 120 -6.32 23.02 19.17
CA GLU A 120 -7.55 23.42 18.48
C GLU A 120 -7.81 22.52 17.28
N TYR A 121 -8.84 21.69 17.38
CA TYR A 121 -9.29 20.79 16.30
C TYR A 121 -10.67 21.18 15.74
N LYS A 122 -11.38 22.13 16.39
CA LYS A 122 -12.62 22.75 15.88
C LYS A 122 -12.32 24.10 15.28
N GLY A 123 -12.94 24.41 14.14
CA GLY A 123 -12.79 25.72 13.50
C GLY A 123 -11.44 25.97 12.83
N VAL A 124 -10.70 24.91 12.49
CA VAL A 124 -9.45 25.03 11.71
C VAL A 124 -9.73 25.64 10.34
N GLU A 125 -8.87 26.56 9.92
CA GLU A 125 -9.00 27.29 8.66
C GLU A 125 -8.25 26.52 7.56
N VAL A 126 -8.99 26.12 6.52
CA VAL A 126 -8.45 25.31 5.41
C VAL A 126 -9.07 25.78 4.10
N LYS A 127 -8.25 25.94 3.08
CA LYS A 127 -8.71 26.28 1.74
C LYS A 127 -9.51 25.13 1.15
N ARG A 128 -10.72 25.40 0.66
CA ARG A 128 -11.54 24.46 -0.08
C ARG A 128 -11.51 24.80 -1.56
N GLU A 129 -10.93 23.92 -2.35
CA GLU A 129 -10.91 24.08 -3.79
C GLU A 129 -12.16 23.44 -4.41
N HIS A 130 -12.64 24.05 -5.49
CA HIS A 130 -13.73 23.50 -6.31
C HIS A 130 -13.24 23.39 -7.75
N THR A 131 -13.01 22.17 -8.19
CA THR A 131 -12.61 21.91 -9.56
C THR A 131 -13.85 21.96 -10.47
N LEU A 132 -13.85 22.90 -11.42
CA LEU A 132 -14.90 23.01 -12.42
C LEU A 132 -14.54 22.12 -13.62
N VAL A 133 -15.45 21.22 -13.99
CA VAL A 133 -15.31 20.41 -15.19
C VAL A 133 -15.63 21.26 -16.41
N THR A 134 -14.69 21.34 -17.33
CA THR A 134 -14.80 22.10 -18.56
C THR A 134 -15.45 21.29 -19.70
N GLU A 135 -15.97 21.98 -20.70
CA GLU A 135 -16.47 21.33 -21.95
C GLU A 135 -15.36 20.54 -22.65
N ASP A 136 -14.13 21.04 -22.60
CA ASP A 136 -12.99 20.38 -23.24
C ASP A 136 -12.67 19.02 -22.58
N GLU A 137 -12.78 18.92 -21.23
CA GLU A 137 -12.61 17.66 -20.52
C GLU A 137 -13.71 16.65 -20.85
N VAL A 138 -14.96 17.10 -20.95
CA VAL A 138 -16.09 16.25 -21.37
C VAL A 138 -15.87 15.74 -22.78
N ASN A 139 -15.50 16.64 -23.71
CA ASN A 139 -15.23 16.26 -25.09
C ASN A 139 -14.01 15.31 -25.19
N ALA A 140 -12.96 15.54 -24.40
CA ALA A 140 -11.78 14.66 -24.37
C ALA A 140 -12.13 13.24 -23.91
N GLU A 141 -13.00 13.08 -22.91
CA GLU A 141 -13.44 11.76 -22.45
C GLU A 141 -14.31 11.06 -23.52
N ILE A 142 -15.18 11.81 -24.21
CA ILE A 142 -15.98 11.28 -25.31
C ILE A 142 -15.09 10.87 -26.49
N GLU A 143 -14.10 11.68 -26.87
CA GLU A 143 -13.14 11.34 -27.92
C GLU A 143 -12.31 10.11 -27.56
N LYS A 144 -12.00 9.92 -26.31
CA LYS A 144 -11.32 8.72 -25.83
C LYS A 144 -12.18 7.46 -26.02
N GLU A 145 -13.47 7.53 -25.69
CA GLU A 145 -14.40 6.42 -25.98
C GLU A 145 -14.61 6.22 -27.48
N ARG A 146 -14.70 7.29 -28.25
CA ARG A 146 -14.77 7.26 -29.72
C ARG A 146 -13.58 6.56 -30.34
N ASN A 147 -12.37 6.84 -29.84
CA ASN A 147 -11.14 6.18 -30.31
C ASN A 147 -11.10 4.68 -30.00
N LYS A 148 -11.74 4.23 -28.90
CA LYS A 148 -11.87 2.80 -28.59
C LYS A 148 -12.79 2.06 -29.58
N GLN A 149 -13.74 2.77 -30.16
CA GLN A 149 -14.68 2.24 -31.17
C GLN A 149 -14.19 2.44 -32.60
N ALA A 150 -12.94 2.89 -32.76
CA ALA A 150 -12.36 3.08 -34.07
C ALA A 150 -12.29 1.75 -34.85
N ALA A 151 -12.76 1.74 -36.08
CA ALA A 151 -12.66 0.60 -36.97
C ALA A 151 -11.46 0.75 -37.89
N GLU A 152 -10.69 -0.33 -38.07
CA GLU A 152 -9.63 -0.38 -39.07
C GLU A 152 -10.23 -0.87 -40.40
N VAL A 153 -10.22 -0.01 -41.43
CA VAL A 153 -10.76 -0.29 -42.72
C VAL A 153 -9.62 -0.35 -43.74
N ALA A 154 -9.56 -1.45 -44.52
CA ALA A 154 -8.58 -1.58 -45.57
C ALA A 154 -8.83 -0.54 -46.68
N VAL A 155 -7.75 0.07 -47.18
CA VAL A 155 -7.77 1.10 -48.22
C VAL A 155 -6.97 0.58 -49.38
N ASP A 156 -7.66 0.32 -50.52
CA ASP A 156 -7.03 -0.25 -51.72
C ASP A 156 -6.95 0.74 -52.88
N ASP A 157 -7.58 1.91 -52.74
CA ASP A 157 -7.85 2.84 -53.87
C ASP A 157 -7.00 4.11 -53.84
N ARG A 158 -6.20 4.32 -52.82
CA ARG A 158 -5.34 5.49 -52.65
C ARG A 158 -3.96 5.14 -52.07
N PRO A 159 -2.95 5.99 -52.28
CA PRO A 159 -1.66 5.85 -51.63
C PRO A 159 -1.73 6.16 -50.12
N VAL A 160 -0.63 5.82 -49.43
CA VAL A 160 -0.40 6.07 -48.01
C VAL A 160 -0.57 7.54 -47.68
N ALA A 161 -1.39 7.84 -46.67
CA ALA A 161 -1.60 9.16 -46.11
C ALA A 161 -1.16 9.24 -44.64
N GLU A 162 -1.01 10.44 -44.13
CA GLU A 162 -0.75 10.67 -42.70
C GLU A 162 -1.94 10.18 -41.88
N GLY A 163 -1.66 9.46 -40.77
CA GLY A 163 -2.65 8.84 -39.93
C GLY A 163 -2.99 7.39 -40.27
N ASP A 164 -2.65 6.91 -41.47
CA ASP A 164 -2.86 5.53 -41.88
C ASP A 164 -1.97 4.56 -41.09
N THR A 165 -2.47 3.35 -40.94
CA THR A 165 -1.69 2.22 -40.42
C THR A 165 -1.26 1.38 -41.63
N VAL A 166 0.05 1.24 -41.83
CA VAL A 166 0.64 0.55 -42.96
C VAL A 166 1.23 -0.78 -42.55
N ASN A 167 0.91 -1.86 -43.26
CA ASN A 167 1.65 -3.11 -43.17
C ASN A 167 2.79 -3.05 -44.18
N LEU A 168 4.03 -3.21 -43.69
CA LEU A 168 5.22 -3.05 -44.51
C LEU A 168 6.28 -4.11 -44.26
N ASP A 169 7.09 -4.39 -45.26
CA ASP A 169 8.36 -5.08 -45.10
C ASP A 169 9.47 -4.05 -45.26
N TYR A 170 10.51 -4.16 -44.43
CA TYR A 170 11.66 -3.29 -44.57
C TYR A 170 12.98 -4.00 -44.37
N SER A 171 14.04 -3.49 -45.02
CA SER A 171 15.39 -3.99 -44.86
C SER A 171 16.39 -2.82 -44.85
N GLY A 172 16.91 -2.48 -43.69
CA GLY A 172 17.85 -1.39 -43.48
C GLY A 172 19.32 -1.80 -43.69
N SER A 173 20.10 -0.90 -44.27
CA SER A 173 21.55 -1.03 -44.42
C SER A 173 22.24 0.29 -44.16
N VAL A 174 23.46 0.21 -43.59
CA VAL A 174 24.40 1.33 -43.41
C VAL A 174 25.65 0.98 -44.25
N ASP A 175 26.08 1.89 -45.08
CA ASP A 175 27.20 1.67 -46.03
C ASP A 175 27.04 0.37 -46.88
N GLY A 176 25.79 -0.01 -47.19
CA GLY A 176 25.46 -1.22 -47.96
C GLY A 176 25.50 -2.51 -47.15
N VAL A 177 25.75 -2.48 -45.86
CA VAL A 177 25.76 -3.65 -44.97
C VAL A 177 24.50 -3.66 -44.09
N LYS A 178 23.74 -4.78 -44.14
CA LYS A 178 22.57 -4.94 -43.25
C LYS A 178 22.98 -5.04 -41.80
N PHE A 179 22.23 -4.41 -40.92
CA PHE A 179 22.47 -4.42 -39.47
C PHE A 179 21.39 -5.20 -38.71
N ALA A 180 21.75 -5.66 -37.54
CA ALA A 180 20.85 -6.41 -36.68
C ALA A 180 19.66 -5.54 -36.24
N GLY A 181 18.41 -6.06 -36.37
CA GLY A 181 17.19 -5.31 -36.07
C GLY A 181 16.72 -4.37 -37.17
N GLY A 182 17.47 -4.25 -38.30
CA GLY A 182 17.11 -3.42 -39.46
C GLY A 182 16.18 -4.10 -40.46
N THR A 183 15.75 -5.34 -40.24
CA THR A 183 14.89 -6.08 -41.18
C THR A 183 13.68 -6.66 -40.45
N ALA A 184 12.50 -6.42 -41.00
CA ALA A 184 11.25 -7.04 -40.57
C ALA A 184 10.30 -7.25 -41.78
N GLU A 185 9.44 -8.23 -41.62
CA GLU A 185 8.35 -8.53 -42.60
C GLU A 185 7.01 -8.40 -41.90
N ASN A 186 5.99 -7.93 -42.61
CA ASN A 186 4.63 -7.71 -42.10
C ASN A 186 4.58 -6.83 -40.83
N GLN A 187 5.46 -5.84 -40.73
CA GLN A 187 5.47 -4.88 -39.63
C GLN A 187 4.33 -3.88 -39.79
N THR A 188 3.61 -3.64 -38.72
CA THR A 188 2.56 -2.62 -38.66
C THR A 188 3.16 -1.29 -38.15
N LEU A 189 2.93 -0.23 -38.92
CA LEU A 189 3.38 1.13 -38.61
C LEU A 189 2.26 2.13 -38.84
N LYS A 190 1.95 2.94 -37.82
CA LYS A 190 1.05 4.09 -37.99
C LYS A 190 1.86 5.30 -38.45
N ILE A 191 1.53 5.84 -39.56
CA ILE A 191 2.17 7.02 -40.18
C ILE A 191 1.84 8.26 -39.36
N GLY A 192 2.86 9.00 -38.93
CA GLY A 192 2.74 10.15 -38.03
C GLY A 192 2.81 9.80 -36.55
N SER A 193 3.09 8.54 -36.21
CA SER A 193 3.29 8.11 -34.82
C SER A 193 4.66 8.50 -34.22
N HIS A 194 5.61 8.82 -35.10
CA HIS A 194 7.02 9.09 -34.81
C HIS A 194 7.71 7.97 -33.97
N THR A 195 7.26 6.73 -34.18
CA THR A 195 7.86 5.53 -33.56
C THR A 195 9.10 5.04 -34.29
N PHE A 196 9.24 5.40 -35.58
CA PHE A 196 10.42 5.13 -36.40
C PHE A 196 11.35 6.34 -36.42
N ILE A 197 12.56 6.15 -36.96
CA ILE A 197 13.55 7.21 -37.06
C ILE A 197 13.02 8.36 -37.92
N PRO A 198 13.36 9.63 -37.60
CA PRO A 198 12.88 10.80 -38.35
C PRO A 198 13.18 10.69 -39.84
N GLY A 199 12.20 11.06 -40.63
CA GLY A 199 12.30 10.99 -42.10
C GLY A 199 11.86 9.65 -42.69
N PHE A 200 11.58 8.63 -41.88
CA PHE A 200 11.12 7.32 -42.38
C PHE A 200 9.62 7.38 -42.74
N GLU A 201 8.79 7.80 -41.81
CA GLU A 201 7.32 7.83 -41.97
C GLU A 201 6.90 8.88 -43.01
N GLU A 202 7.56 10.04 -43.03
CA GLU A 202 7.27 11.12 -43.98
C GLU A 202 7.55 10.74 -45.42
N GLN A 203 8.61 9.92 -45.65
CA GLN A 203 8.94 9.47 -47.02
C GLN A 203 8.03 8.34 -47.54
N MET A 204 7.30 7.68 -46.60
CA MET A 204 6.29 6.67 -46.98
C MET A 204 4.98 7.28 -47.45
N VAL A 205 4.67 8.51 -47.06
CA VAL A 205 3.47 9.21 -47.54
C VAL A 205 3.51 9.31 -49.09
N GLY A 206 2.42 8.88 -49.72
CA GLY A 206 2.29 8.86 -51.15
C GLY A 206 2.72 7.54 -51.85
N MET A 207 3.23 6.54 -51.12
CA MET A 207 3.52 5.21 -51.65
C MET A 207 2.23 4.41 -51.89
N ALA A 208 2.17 3.69 -52.99
CA ALA A 208 1.06 2.81 -53.31
C ALA A 208 1.25 1.39 -52.70
N ILE A 209 0.16 0.64 -52.57
CA ILE A 209 0.22 -0.76 -52.16
C ILE A 209 1.04 -1.56 -53.20
N GLY A 210 1.97 -2.36 -52.69
CA GLY A 210 2.90 -3.16 -53.49
C GLY A 210 4.10 -2.37 -54.03
N GLU A 211 4.17 -1.06 -53.78
CA GLU A 211 5.32 -0.24 -54.17
C GLU A 211 6.52 -0.54 -53.26
N GLU A 212 7.70 -0.60 -53.88
CA GLU A 212 9.00 -0.75 -53.23
C GLU A 212 9.80 0.54 -53.45
N LYS A 213 10.38 1.06 -52.33
CA LYS A 213 11.13 2.33 -52.36
C LYS A 213 12.28 2.30 -51.38
N ASP A 214 13.40 2.92 -51.75
CA ASP A 214 14.52 3.13 -50.86
C ASP A 214 14.35 4.46 -50.10
N LEU A 215 14.24 4.38 -48.81
CA LEU A 215 14.14 5.54 -47.92
C LEU A 215 15.52 5.88 -47.34
N ASN A 216 15.96 7.12 -47.53
CA ASN A 216 17.22 7.61 -47.00
C ASN A 216 16.95 8.37 -45.70
N VAL A 217 17.46 7.86 -44.61
CA VAL A 217 17.24 8.42 -43.25
C VAL A 217 18.54 8.48 -42.47
N THR A 218 18.60 9.37 -41.49
CA THR A 218 19.78 9.51 -40.62
C THR A 218 19.38 9.15 -39.21
N PHE A 219 20.10 8.24 -38.58
CA PHE A 219 19.88 7.90 -37.17
C PHE A 219 20.15 9.12 -36.28
N PRO A 220 19.34 9.36 -35.24
CA PRO A 220 19.62 10.39 -34.24
C PRO A 220 21.01 10.20 -33.62
N THR A 221 21.63 11.30 -33.22
CA THR A 221 22.96 11.26 -32.56
C THR A 221 22.90 10.60 -31.17
N GLU A 222 21.73 10.62 -30.52
CA GLU A 222 21.44 9.92 -29.26
C GLU A 222 20.59 8.68 -29.50
N TYR A 223 21.12 7.72 -30.26
CA TYR A 223 20.43 6.46 -30.52
C TYR A 223 20.96 5.35 -29.61
N HIS A 224 20.06 4.48 -29.11
CA HIS A 224 20.39 3.40 -28.17
C HIS A 224 21.50 2.43 -28.67
N ALA A 225 21.65 2.27 -29.98
CA ALA A 225 22.74 1.52 -30.59
C ALA A 225 23.84 2.49 -31.02
N GLU A 226 24.90 2.60 -30.25
CA GLU A 226 26.05 3.52 -30.48
C GLU A 226 26.66 3.33 -31.88
N GLU A 227 26.63 2.10 -32.39
CA GLU A 227 27.16 1.76 -33.71
C GLU A 227 26.39 2.39 -34.86
N LEU A 228 25.13 2.79 -34.66
CA LEU A 228 24.24 3.37 -35.66
C LEU A 228 24.05 4.87 -35.46
N ALA A 229 24.34 5.42 -34.29
CA ALA A 229 24.11 6.82 -33.95
C ALA A 229 24.76 7.78 -34.94
N GLY A 230 23.95 8.71 -35.47
CA GLY A 230 24.38 9.73 -36.46
C GLY A 230 24.74 9.22 -37.85
N LYS A 231 24.57 7.93 -38.13
CA LYS A 231 24.88 7.37 -39.46
C LYS A 231 23.71 7.49 -40.41
N GLU A 232 24.03 7.65 -41.68
CA GLU A 232 23.06 7.53 -42.78
C GLU A 232 22.73 6.06 -43.04
N ALA A 233 21.45 5.76 -43.21
CA ALA A 233 20.95 4.45 -43.53
C ALA A 233 19.99 4.49 -44.69
N VAL A 234 19.99 3.42 -45.47
CA VAL A 234 19.04 3.19 -46.54
C VAL A 234 18.13 2.02 -46.15
N PHE A 235 16.84 2.28 -46.12
CA PHE A 235 15.82 1.28 -45.87
C PHE A 235 15.07 0.97 -47.17
N HIS A 236 15.20 -0.24 -47.64
CA HIS A 236 14.36 -0.76 -48.69
C HIS A 236 13.03 -1.16 -48.09
N VAL A 237 11.95 -0.47 -48.44
CA VAL A 237 10.61 -0.62 -47.87
C VAL A 237 9.63 -1.06 -48.97
N LYS A 238 8.77 -2.01 -48.62
CA LYS A 238 7.64 -2.45 -49.43
C LYS A 238 6.35 -2.28 -48.67
N VAL A 239 5.35 -1.63 -49.24
CA VAL A 239 4.00 -1.48 -48.65
C VAL A 239 3.16 -2.71 -49.04
N ASN A 240 2.76 -3.51 -48.06
CA ASN A 240 1.93 -4.69 -48.26
C ASN A 240 0.43 -4.40 -48.20
N GLY A 241 0.03 -3.40 -47.39
CA GLY A 241 -1.37 -3.00 -47.21
C GLY A 241 -1.48 -1.70 -46.46
N ILE A 242 -2.59 -1.02 -46.61
CA ILE A 242 -2.95 0.23 -45.95
C ILE A 242 -4.27 0.02 -45.21
N THR A 243 -4.34 0.43 -43.97
CA THR A 243 -5.59 0.51 -43.19
C THR A 243 -5.77 1.93 -42.70
N GLU A 244 -6.99 2.43 -42.82
CA GLU A 244 -7.39 3.71 -42.25
C GLU A 244 -8.17 3.49 -40.94
N THR A 245 -7.83 4.24 -39.91
CA THR A 245 -8.59 4.27 -38.69
C THR A 245 -9.82 5.16 -38.85
N GLN A 246 -10.99 4.56 -39.07
CA GLN A 246 -12.23 5.30 -39.18
C GLN A 246 -12.87 5.44 -37.81
N LEU A 247 -13.02 6.69 -37.37
CA LEU A 247 -13.76 7.02 -36.14
C LEU A 247 -15.26 7.10 -36.47
N PRO A 248 -16.12 6.53 -35.60
CA PRO A 248 -17.57 6.67 -35.78
C PRO A 248 -17.97 8.16 -35.73
N ALA A 249 -19.06 8.55 -36.36
CA ALA A 249 -19.61 9.88 -36.27
C ALA A 249 -20.05 10.13 -34.83
N LEU A 250 -19.90 11.37 -34.35
CA LEU A 250 -20.41 11.76 -33.04
C LEU A 250 -21.88 12.20 -33.17
N ASP A 251 -22.77 11.24 -33.12
CA ASP A 251 -24.22 11.43 -33.27
C ASP A 251 -24.99 10.57 -32.27
N ASP A 252 -26.30 10.54 -32.38
CA ASP A 252 -27.18 9.79 -31.48
C ASP A 252 -27.00 8.27 -31.66
N ASP A 253 -26.58 7.80 -32.84
CA ASP A 253 -26.36 6.37 -33.04
C ASP A 253 -25.08 5.93 -32.33
N PHE A 254 -24.02 6.76 -32.32
CA PHE A 254 -22.85 6.52 -31.51
C PHE A 254 -23.20 6.40 -30.00
N ALA A 255 -24.06 7.31 -29.48
CA ALA A 255 -24.47 7.25 -28.08
C ALA A 255 -25.22 5.97 -27.74
N LYS A 256 -26.09 5.47 -28.63
CA LYS A 256 -26.81 4.20 -28.46
C LYS A 256 -25.89 2.97 -28.50
N ASP A 257 -24.86 3.02 -29.32
CA ASP A 257 -23.94 1.89 -29.49
C ASP A 257 -23.03 1.68 -28.27
N ILE A 258 -22.70 2.76 -27.55
CA ILE A 258 -21.73 2.70 -26.45
C ILE A 258 -22.33 2.88 -25.05
N SER A 259 -23.62 3.22 -24.98
CA SER A 259 -24.27 3.57 -23.71
C SER A 259 -25.76 3.20 -23.70
N GLU A 260 -26.43 3.45 -22.58
CA GLU A 260 -27.87 3.28 -22.41
C GLU A 260 -28.69 4.51 -22.88
N PHE A 261 -28.02 5.55 -23.44
CA PHE A 261 -28.66 6.80 -23.81
C PHE A 261 -29.05 6.82 -25.29
N ASP A 262 -30.23 7.38 -25.59
CA ASP A 262 -30.79 7.47 -26.94
C ASP A 262 -30.21 8.67 -27.73
N THR A 263 -29.57 9.63 -27.06
CA THR A 263 -29.05 10.84 -27.71
C THR A 263 -27.65 11.19 -27.23
N LEU A 264 -26.85 11.80 -28.12
CA LEU A 264 -25.52 12.28 -27.80
C LEU A 264 -25.52 13.31 -26.65
N ASP A 265 -26.51 14.18 -26.62
CA ASP A 265 -26.63 15.20 -25.57
C ASP A 265 -26.88 14.59 -24.19
N ALA A 266 -27.71 13.52 -24.11
CA ALA A 266 -27.94 12.80 -22.86
C ALA A 266 -26.66 12.07 -22.40
N TYR A 267 -25.93 11.45 -23.32
CA TYR A 267 -24.66 10.83 -23.03
C TYR A 267 -23.60 11.86 -22.54
N LYS A 268 -23.52 13.02 -23.20
CA LYS A 268 -22.63 14.12 -22.77
C LYS A 268 -22.98 14.61 -21.34
N ALA A 269 -24.26 14.71 -21.04
CA ALA A 269 -24.71 15.11 -19.70
C ALA A 269 -24.31 14.08 -18.62
N ASP A 270 -24.40 12.80 -18.92
CA ASP A 270 -23.96 11.71 -18.04
C ASP A 270 -22.44 11.71 -17.83
N VAL A 271 -21.65 11.83 -18.90
CA VAL A 271 -20.19 11.95 -18.83
C VAL A 271 -19.80 13.16 -17.96
N ARG A 272 -20.45 14.32 -18.18
CA ARG A 272 -20.23 15.50 -17.35
C ARG A 272 -20.56 15.23 -15.88
N ALA A 273 -21.71 14.66 -15.58
CA ALA A 273 -22.11 14.35 -14.20
C ALA A 273 -21.12 13.40 -13.52
N LYS A 274 -20.59 12.41 -14.24
CA LYS A 274 -19.54 11.49 -13.74
C LYS A 274 -18.22 12.21 -13.46
N LEU A 275 -17.78 13.09 -14.36
CA LEU A 275 -16.57 13.88 -14.16
C LEU A 275 -16.71 14.86 -12.99
N GLU A 276 -17.87 15.53 -12.87
CA GLU A 276 -18.18 16.42 -11.75
C GLU A 276 -18.21 15.67 -10.41
N ALA A 277 -18.81 14.46 -10.38
CA ALA A 277 -18.79 13.63 -9.17
C ALA A 277 -17.36 13.21 -8.79
N GLN A 278 -16.54 12.82 -9.75
CA GLN A 278 -15.14 12.47 -9.51
C GLN A 278 -14.30 13.68 -9.08
N ALA A 279 -14.55 14.87 -9.65
CA ALA A 279 -13.90 16.10 -9.23
C ALA A 279 -14.29 16.48 -7.80
N ALA A 280 -15.58 16.42 -7.48
CA ALA A 280 -16.09 16.70 -6.13
C ALA A 280 -15.54 15.72 -5.08
N GLU A 281 -15.40 14.45 -5.42
CA GLU A 281 -14.80 13.44 -4.54
C GLU A 281 -13.31 13.73 -4.32
N ARG A 282 -12.55 14.05 -5.38
CA ARG A 282 -11.13 14.47 -5.26
C ARG A 282 -10.98 15.70 -4.40
N ASP A 283 -11.76 16.76 -4.64
CA ASP A 283 -11.72 17.99 -3.88
C ASP A 283 -12.06 17.76 -2.41
N ASN A 284 -13.07 16.91 -2.15
CA ASN A 284 -13.43 16.54 -0.78
C ASN A 284 -12.31 15.74 -0.07
N ASN A 285 -11.64 14.84 -0.77
CA ASN A 285 -10.50 14.10 -0.22
C ASN A 285 -9.31 15.02 0.06
N VAL A 286 -9.02 15.97 -0.82
CA VAL A 286 -7.97 16.99 -0.61
C VAL A 286 -8.31 17.86 0.60
N PHE A 287 -9.54 18.34 0.69
CA PHE A 287 -10.01 19.13 1.83
C PHE A 287 -9.93 18.35 3.15
N THR A 288 -10.43 17.11 3.17
CA THR A 288 -10.38 16.24 4.34
C THR A 288 -8.95 16.01 4.82
N ASN A 289 -8.03 15.71 3.90
CA ASN A 289 -6.62 15.51 4.23
C ASN A 289 -5.97 16.79 4.77
N ALA A 290 -6.33 17.95 4.22
CA ALA A 290 -5.82 19.24 4.68
C ALA A 290 -6.35 19.59 6.09
N VAL A 291 -7.65 19.30 6.38
CA VAL A 291 -8.23 19.46 7.72
C VAL A 291 -7.53 18.55 8.72
N ILE A 292 -7.38 17.26 8.42
CA ILE A 292 -6.67 16.31 9.28
C ILE A 292 -5.22 16.76 9.49
N GLY A 293 -4.54 17.20 8.42
CA GLY A 293 -3.18 17.72 8.47
C GLY A 293 -3.05 18.90 9.44
N LYS A 294 -3.99 19.85 9.38
CA LYS A 294 -4.00 21.02 10.26
C LYS A 294 -4.28 20.66 11.72
N VAL A 295 -5.20 19.73 11.95
CA VAL A 295 -5.49 19.20 13.30
C VAL A 295 -4.28 18.48 13.89
N MET A 296 -3.56 17.70 13.07
CA MET A 296 -2.31 17.03 13.49
C MET A 296 -1.19 18.01 13.85
N GLU A 297 -1.08 19.14 13.14
CA GLU A 297 -0.11 20.20 13.47
C GLU A 297 -0.37 20.81 14.84
N ASN A 298 -1.64 20.97 15.21
CA ASN A 298 -2.06 21.53 16.48
C ASN A 298 -1.94 20.55 17.66
N ALA A 299 -1.85 19.24 17.41
CA ALA A 299 -1.78 18.21 18.44
C ALA A 299 -0.33 17.86 18.77
N THR A 300 -0.08 17.51 20.05
CA THR A 300 1.22 17.06 20.53
C THR A 300 1.13 15.60 20.98
N VAL A 301 2.02 14.76 20.43
CA VAL A 301 2.14 13.34 20.78
C VAL A 301 3.58 12.87 20.59
N GLU A 302 4.08 12.08 21.55
CA GLU A 302 5.41 11.44 21.48
C GLU A 302 5.25 9.99 21.06
N ILE A 303 5.40 9.72 19.75
CA ILE A 303 5.16 8.41 19.15
C ILE A 303 6.35 7.49 19.43
N PRO A 304 6.13 6.32 20.07
CA PRO A 304 7.15 5.30 20.22
C PRO A 304 7.62 4.76 18.88
N GLU A 305 8.93 4.53 18.74
CA GLU A 305 9.52 3.99 17.51
C GLU A 305 8.88 2.66 17.08
N ALA A 306 8.52 1.81 18.03
CA ALA A 306 7.85 0.54 17.78
C ALA A 306 6.52 0.68 17.02
N MET A 307 5.77 1.78 17.24
CA MET A 307 4.53 2.04 16.50
C MET A 307 4.82 2.42 15.06
N ILE A 308 5.88 3.22 14.82
CA ILE A 308 6.32 3.59 13.47
C ILE A 308 6.78 2.35 12.71
N GLU A 309 7.62 1.50 13.33
CA GLU A 309 8.11 0.27 12.71
C GLU A 309 6.98 -0.71 12.37
N ARG A 310 5.98 -0.87 13.25
CA ARG A 310 4.77 -1.67 12.94
C ARG A 310 4.00 -1.12 11.76
N GLN A 311 3.89 0.20 11.65
CA GLN A 311 3.21 0.83 10.53
C GLN A 311 3.98 0.62 9.23
N ILE A 312 5.32 0.72 9.26
CA ILE A 312 6.18 0.39 8.11
C ILE A 312 5.95 -1.06 7.69
N ASP A 313 5.93 -2.01 8.63
CA ASP A 313 5.67 -3.43 8.35
C ASP A 313 4.30 -3.63 7.69
N SER A 314 3.28 -2.90 8.15
CA SER A 314 1.94 -2.94 7.55
C SER A 314 1.94 -2.40 6.12
N MET A 315 2.61 -1.27 5.88
CA MET A 315 2.73 -0.66 4.55
C MET A 315 3.47 -1.57 3.58
N ILE A 316 4.55 -2.22 4.04
CA ILE A 316 5.32 -3.18 3.24
C ILE A 316 4.46 -4.40 2.90
N ARG A 317 3.72 -4.98 3.87
CA ARG A 317 2.78 -6.09 3.59
C ARG A 317 1.72 -5.73 2.55
N ASN A 318 1.18 -4.51 2.62
CA ASN A 318 0.22 -4.02 1.64
C ASN A 318 0.86 -3.85 0.25
N PHE A 319 2.12 -3.44 0.20
CA PHE A 319 2.88 -3.35 -1.04
C PHE A 319 3.17 -4.75 -1.62
N GLU A 320 3.58 -5.71 -0.78
CA GLU A 320 3.76 -7.12 -1.17
C GLU A 320 2.48 -7.74 -1.74
N ALA A 321 1.33 -7.48 -1.11
CA ALA A 321 0.05 -7.98 -1.60
C ALA A 321 -0.28 -7.43 -3.00
N ARG A 322 0.01 -6.15 -3.26
CA ARG A 322 -0.17 -5.54 -4.60
C ARG A 322 0.79 -6.13 -5.64
N LEU A 323 2.05 -6.36 -5.28
CA LEU A 323 3.01 -7.02 -6.16
C LEU A 323 2.58 -8.45 -6.48
N ALA A 324 2.08 -9.20 -5.48
CA ALA A 324 1.61 -10.56 -5.66
C ALA A 324 0.43 -10.66 -6.64
N GLN A 325 -0.48 -9.67 -6.67
CA GLN A 325 -1.55 -9.58 -7.67
C GLN A 325 -1.01 -9.42 -9.09
N GLN A 326 0.18 -8.85 -9.24
CA GLN A 326 0.89 -8.70 -10.52
C GLN A 326 1.85 -9.88 -10.81
N GLY A 327 1.85 -10.92 -9.97
CA GLY A 327 2.74 -12.08 -10.09
C GLY A 327 4.19 -11.82 -9.69
N LEU A 328 4.47 -10.71 -9.02
CA LEU A 328 5.82 -10.31 -8.59
C LEU A 328 6.02 -10.56 -7.09
N LYS A 329 7.26 -10.83 -6.67
CA LYS A 329 7.66 -10.92 -5.27
C LYS A 329 8.47 -9.71 -4.86
N LEU A 330 8.34 -9.27 -3.61
CA LEU A 330 9.12 -8.13 -3.07
C LEU A 330 10.64 -8.34 -3.25
N ALA A 331 11.13 -9.55 -3.00
CA ALA A 331 12.55 -9.87 -3.15
C ALA A 331 13.07 -9.68 -4.59
N ASP A 332 12.27 -10.04 -5.58
CA ASP A 332 12.60 -9.87 -7.00
C ASP A 332 12.54 -8.39 -7.39
N PHE A 333 11.54 -7.66 -6.89
CA PHE A 333 11.42 -6.21 -7.07
C PHE A 333 12.64 -5.47 -6.51
N MET A 334 13.03 -5.75 -5.25
CA MET A 334 14.21 -5.15 -4.61
C MET A 334 15.49 -5.46 -5.37
N LYS A 335 15.65 -6.69 -5.85
CA LYS A 335 16.81 -7.09 -6.66
C LYS A 335 16.85 -6.35 -8.00
N TYR A 336 15.69 -6.16 -8.64
CA TYR A 336 15.59 -5.42 -9.91
C TYR A 336 15.89 -3.93 -9.74
N THR A 337 15.41 -3.32 -8.65
CA THR A 337 15.62 -1.90 -8.34
C THR A 337 16.99 -1.62 -7.68
N GLY A 338 17.74 -2.65 -7.27
CA GLY A 338 19.02 -2.51 -6.59
C GLY A 338 18.92 -1.92 -5.17
N GLN A 339 17.73 -1.97 -4.56
CA GLN A 339 17.49 -1.45 -3.21
C GLN A 339 17.73 -2.49 -2.14
N ASP A 340 18.34 -2.10 -1.03
CA ASP A 340 18.42 -2.92 0.18
C ASP A 340 17.17 -2.70 1.07
N GLU A 341 16.91 -3.64 1.97
CA GLU A 341 15.76 -3.62 2.87
C GLU A 341 15.73 -2.36 3.73
N LYS A 342 16.87 -1.91 4.24
CA LYS A 342 16.96 -0.73 5.11
C LYS A 342 16.58 0.55 4.35
N SER A 343 17.08 0.71 3.14
CA SER A 343 16.76 1.85 2.28
C SER A 343 15.29 1.83 1.87
N PHE A 344 14.76 0.65 1.54
CA PHE A 344 13.35 0.47 1.19
C PHE A 344 12.43 0.83 2.36
N ARG A 345 12.71 0.32 3.58
CA ARG A 345 11.97 0.68 4.80
C ARG A 345 12.02 2.18 5.09
N GLY A 346 13.20 2.79 4.89
CA GLY A 346 13.41 4.22 5.10
C GLY A 346 12.50 5.12 4.26
N GLN A 347 12.11 4.69 3.06
CA GLN A 347 11.19 5.44 2.20
C GLN A 347 9.77 5.57 2.79
N TYR A 348 9.36 4.59 3.60
CA TYR A 348 8.04 4.60 4.23
C TYR A 348 7.99 5.32 5.58
N ARG A 349 9.16 5.64 6.18
CA ARG A 349 9.24 6.14 7.55
C ARG A 349 8.40 7.40 7.79
N ASP A 350 8.60 8.41 6.97
CA ASP A 350 7.89 9.69 7.13
C ASP A 350 6.37 9.53 6.96
N GLN A 351 5.97 8.70 6.01
CA GLN A 351 4.55 8.42 5.78
C GLN A 351 3.97 7.57 6.92
N ALA A 352 4.72 6.61 7.45
CA ALA A 352 4.31 5.79 8.58
C ALA A 352 4.13 6.64 9.84
N GLU A 353 5.07 7.54 10.15
CA GLU A 353 4.96 8.45 11.29
C GLU A 353 3.73 9.35 11.17
N LYS A 354 3.48 9.95 10.00
CA LYS A 354 2.27 10.74 9.74
C LYS A 354 0.99 9.92 9.91
N SER A 355 0.98 8.69 9.42
CA SER A 355 -0.17 7.78 9.54
C SER A 355 -0.45 7.40 10.98
N VAL A 356 0.59 7.06 11.77
CA VAL A 356 0.44 6.76 13.19
C VAL A 356 -0.04 7.99 13.97
N ARG A 357 0.53 9.18 13.70
CA ARG A 357 0.10 10.45 14.31
C ARG A 357 -1.36 10.73 14.03
N ALA A 358 -1.79 10.61 12.76
CA ALA A 358 -3.19 10.83 12.37
C ALA A 358 -4.14 9.88 13.13
N ASN A 359 -3.80 8.59 13.19
CA ASN A 359 -4.61 7.60 13.90
C ASN A 359 -4.74 7.92 15.40
N LEU A 360 -3.64 8.28 16.05
CA LEU A 360 -3.65 8.63 17.49
C LEU A 360 -4.45 9.91 17.75
N VAL A 361 -4.30 10.92 16.92
CA VAL A 361 -5.03 12.19 17.08
C VAL A 361 -6.52 12.00 16.81
N LEU A 362 -6.90 11.26 15.76
CA LEU A 362 -8.31 10.96 15.48
C LEU A 362 -8.94 10.19 16.64
N GLU A 363 -8.27 9.15 17.14
CA GLU A 363 -8.76 8.38 18.29
C GLU A 363 -8.92 9.22 19.55
N ALA A 364 -8.00 10.15 19.80
CA ALA A 364 -8.15 11.08 20.92
C ALA A 364 -9.38 11.98 20.77
N ILE A 365 -9.71 12.39 19.51
CA ILE A 365 -10.93 13.15 19.20
C ILE A 365 -12.18 12.28 19.33
N GLU A 366 -12.13 11.02 18.85
CA GLU A 366 -13.20 10.04 19.01
C GLU A 366 -13.58 9.87 20.48
N ASN A 367 -12.57 9.74 21.36
CA ASN A 367 -12.75 9.66 22.82
C ASN A 367 -13.27 10.97 23.44
N ALA A 368 -12.82 12.12 22.95
CA ALA A 368 -13.22 13.43 23.49
C ALA A 368 -14.67 13.80 23.14
N GLU A 369 -15.11 13.47 21.90
CA GLU A 369 -16.46 13.78 21.42
C GLU A 369 -17.47 12.66 21.71
N ASN A 370 -17.01 11.44 22.03
CA ASN A 370 -17.82 10.28 22.41
C ASN A 370 -18.98 10.01 21.44
N PHE A 371 -18.63 9.73 20.17
CA PHE A 371 -19.63 9.49 19.12
C PHE A 371 -20.46 8.24 19.39
N GLU A 372 -21.79 8.40 19.39
CA GLU A 372 -22.72 7.28 19.45
C GLU A 372 -22.89 6.67 18.06
N VAL A 373 -22.93 5.33 18.00
CA VAL A 373 -23.14 4.57 16.76
C VAL A 373 -24.30 3.61 16.94
N SER A 374 -25.25 3.67 16.04
CA SER A 374 -26.40 2.76 16.03
C SER A 374 -26.08 1.45 15.29
N ASP A 375 -26.85 0.41 15.58
CA ASP A 375 -26.72 -0.87 14.88
C ASP A 375 -27.00 -0.74 13.37
N GLU A 376 -27.91 0.17 12.99
CA GLU A 376 -28.22 0.44 11.59
C GLU A 376 -27.02 1.04 10.83
N GLU A 377 -26.23 1.89 11.48
CA GLU A 377 -25.03 2.47 10.87
C GLU A 377 -23.92 1.42 10.68
N ILE A 378 -23.76 0.53 11.66
CA ILE A 378 -22.82 -0.62 11.53
C ILE A 378 -23.28 -1.52 10.38
N ASP A 379 -24.55 -1.83 10.30
CA ASP A 379 -25.11 -2.66 9.25
C ASP A 379 -24.97 -2.03 7.85
N ALA A 380 -25.08 -0.71 7.75
CA ALA A 380 -24.85 0.02 6.50
C ALA A 380 -23.38 -0.04 6.06
N GLU A 381 -22.43 0.05 7.00
CA GLU A 381 -21.01 -0.09 6.69
C GLU A 381 -20.66 -1.52 6.25
N ILE A 382 -21.22 -2.53 6.91
CA ILE A 382 -21.10 -3.94 6.48
C ILE A 382 -21.65 -4.13 5.06
N GLU A 383 -22.78 -3.51 4.72
CA GLU A 383 -23.35 -3.56 3.35
C GLU A 383 -22.46 -2.90 2.31
N LYS A 384 -21.87 -1.76 2.65
CA LYS A 384 -20.90 -1.05 1.80
C LYS A 384 -19.68 -1.92 1.53
N PHE A 385 -19.11 -2.54 2.58
CA PHE A 385 -17.99 -3.44 2.47
C PHE A 385 -18.32 -4.70 1.64
N ALA A 386 -19.48 -5.32 1.85
CA ALA A 386 -19.92 -6.47 1.07
C ALA A 386 -20.00 -6.16 -0.44
N LYS A 387 -20.53 -4.98 -0.80
CA LYS A 387 -20.58 -4.50 -2.20
C LYS A 387 -19.17 -4.32 -2.78
N GLN A 388 -18.24 -3.77 -1.99
CA GLN A 388 -16.86 -3.53 -2.42
C GLN A 388 -16.10 -4.82 -2.72
N ILE A 389 -16.32 -5.88 -1.93
CA ILE A 389 -15.67 -7.19 -2.13
C ILE A 389 -16.48 -8.12 -3.05
N GLY A 390 -17.64 -7.68 -3.55
CA GLY A 390 -18.50 -8.48 -4.44
C GLY A 390 -19.15 -9.69 -3.77
N GLN A 391 -19.36 -9.64 -2.45
CA GLN A 391 -20.00 -10.71 -1.68
C GLN A 391 -21.45 -10.35 -1.33
N SER A 392 -22.26 -11.38 -1.11
CA SER A 392 -23.62 -11.21 -0.58
C SER A 392 -23.56 -10.72 0.88
N VAL A 393 -24.36 -9.68 1.19
CA VAL A 393 -24.49 -9.14 2.56
C VAL A 393 -24.92 -10.22 3.55
N GLU A 394 -25.80 -11.12 3.15
CA GLU A 394 -26.32 -12.20 4.00
C GLU A 394 -25.23 -13.24 4.33
N GLU A 395 -24.36 -13.58 3.36
CA GLU A 395 -23.24 -14.49 3.58
C GLU A 395 -22.18 -13.84 4.47
N LEU A 396 -21.87 -12.57 4.25
CA LEU A 396 -20.92 -11.84 5.08
C LEU A 396 -21.41 -11.77 6.52
N LYS A 397 -22.65 -11.33 6.77
CA LYS A 397 -23.26 -11.23 8.13
C LYS A 397 -23.28 -12.57 8.89
N LYS A 398 -23.37 -13.71 8.20
CA LYS A 398 -23.33 -15.04 8.84
C LYS A 398 -21.95 -15.42 9.34
N ASN A 399 -20.91 -14.92 8.71
CA ASN A 399 -19.52 -15.28 9.00
C ASN A 399 -18.82 -14.27 9.94
N LEU A 400 -19.46 -13.11 10.19
CA LEU A 400 -18.95 -12.09 11.10
C LEU A 400 -18.98 -12.56 12.54
N THR A 401 -17.86 -12.39 13.23
CA THR A 401 -17.73 -12.54 14.68
C THR A 401 -18.10 -11.23 15.39
N GLU A 402 -18.26 -11.29 16.72
CA GLU A 402 -18.46 -10.08 17.54
C GLU A 402 -17.26 -9.12 17.43
N GLY A 403 -16.03 -9.65 17.33
CA GLY A 403 -14.84 -8.84 17.08
C GLY A 403 -14.84 -8.11 15.75
N ASP A 404 -15.35 -8.76 14.68
CA ASP A 404 -15.49 -8.11 13.36
C ASP A 404 -16.52 -6.98 13.41
N ARG A 405 -17.62 -7.15 14.18
CA ARG A 405 -18.64 -6.11 14.35
C ARG A 405 -18.10 -4.89 15.11
N GLU A 406 -17.26 -5.10 16.14
CA GLU A 406 -16.57 -4.00 16.83
C GLU A 406 -15.58 -3.29 15.90
N TYR A 407 -14.95 -4.00 14.96
CA TYR A 407 -14.10 -3.38 13.94
C TYR A 407 -14.90 -2.42 13.04
N PHE A 408 -16.05 -2.86 12.49
CA PHE A 408 -16.93 -1.99 11.68
C PHE A 408 -17.46 -0.80 12.49
N LYS A 409 -17.76 -1.01 13.77
CA LYS A 409 -18.17 0.08 14.65
C LYS A 409 -17.07 1.12 14.83
N ALA A 410 -15.82 0.70 14.98
CA ALA A 410 -14.67 1.60 15.05
C ALA A 410 -14.48 2.39 13.75
N ASP A 411 -14.70 1.76 12.58
CA ASP A 411 -14.65 2.45 11.29
C ASP A 411 -15.75 3.52 11.18
N VAL A 412 -16.99 3.22 11.60
CA VAL A 412 -18.09 4.20 11.63
C VAL A 412 -17.77 5.37 12.56
N ILE A 413 -17.20 5.10 13.75
CA ILE A 413 -16.79 6.16 14.69
C ILE A 413 -15.75 7.06 14.03
N ARG A 414 -14.77 6.48 13.36
CA ARG A 414 -13.71 7.20 12.65
C ARG A 414 -14.27 8.08 11.53
N ASP A 415 -15.16 7.54 10.73
CA ASP A 415 -15.84 8.31 9.67
C ASP A 415 -16.62 9.49 10.24
N LYS A 416 -17.32 9.29 11.39
CA LYS A 416 -18.02 10.36 12.11
C LYS A 416 -17.05 11.43 12.63
N ALA A 417 -15.91 11.03 13.17
CA ALA A 417 -14.89 11.97 13.66
C ALA A 417 -14.30 12.80 12.51
N VAL A 418 -13.98 12.17 11.38
CA VAL A 418 -13.49 12.87 10.19
C VAL A 418 -14.54 13.84 9.64
N LYS A 419 -15.79 13.38 9.52
CA LYS A 419 -16.90 14.22 9.10
C LYS A 419 -17.11 15.40 10.04
N PHE A 420 -17.09 15.16 11.34
CA PHE A 420 -17.22 16.21 12.35
C PHE A 420 -16.13 17.28 12.21
N LEU A 421 -14.87 16.87 11.97
CA LEU A 421 -13.77 17.80 11.74
C LEU A 421 -14.00 18.65 10.48
N CYS A 422 -14.43 18.03 9.39
CA CYS A 422 -14.73 18.71 8.13
C CYS A 422 -15.91 19.68 8.28
N ASP A 423 -16.98 19.29 8.99
CA ASP A 423 -18.17 20.12 9.20
C ASP A 423 -17.90 21.33 10.12
N ASN A 424 -16.91 21.20 11.01
CA ASN A 424 -16.48 22.29 11.90
C ASN A 424 -15.31 23.11 11.34
N ALA A 425 -14.70 22.71 10.22
CA ALA A 425 -13.63 23.48 9.58
C ALA A 425 -14.19 24.75 8.92
N LYS A 426 -13.40 25.81 8.94
CA LYS A 426 -13.72 27.04 8.21
C LYS A 426 -13.07 26.93 6.82
N ALA A 427 -13.91 26.86 5.79
CA ALA A 427 -13.46 26.90 4.41
C ALA A 427 -13.12 28.36 4.02
N GLU A 428 -11.89 28.61 3.59
CA GLU A 428 -11.46 29.86 2.95
C GLU A 428 -11.60 29.79 1.42
#